data_59c2c13adbb5ee8fe2e4f55c90d5f07e
#
_entry.id   59c2c13adbb5ee8fe2e4f55c90d5f07e
#
_cell.length_a   1.000
_cell.length_b   1.000
_cell.length_c   1.000
_cell.angle_alpha   90.00
_cell.angle_beta   90.00
_cell.angle_gamma   90.00
#
_symmetry.space_group_name_H-M   'P 1'
#
loop_
_entity.id
_entity.type
_entity.pdbx_description
1 polymer ?
#
loop_
_entity_poly.entity_id
_entity_poly.type
_entity_poly.pdbx_seq_one_letter_code
_entity_poly.pdbx_strand_id
1 'polypeptide(L)'
;INNPLNEAGKQVYSEKKEEGYSFVTVEKEEAFAYVKEVYEISKNAFSDALLYSDIPFEVFEKLYLSWVKEIDIYLIVAFHGKEAIGYVFGYENRYGKDFISKTSAVKKEYQKQKIYLALLYLGSELVKKKGYDTMLYHFQCEQKETFRRFDEDVEDNEKRYAVYVKEL
;
A
#
# COMPACT_ATOMS: atom_id res chain seq x y z
N ILE A 1 -8.76 5.90 16.61
CA ILE A 1 -7.82 6.37 15.57
C ILE A 1 -8.45 7.60 14.92
N ASN A 2 -8.47 8.72 15.63
CA ASN A 2 -8.71 10.03 15.04
C ASN A 2 -7.33 10.58 14.62
N ASN A 3 -6.87 10.18 13.46
CA ASN A 3 -5.61 10.66 12.89
C ASN A 3 -5.95 11.77 11.88
N PRO A 4 -5.31 12.94 11.92
CA PRO A 4 -5.48 14.00 10.91
C PRO A 4 -5.33 13.52 9.47
N LEU A 5 -4.51 12.48 9.26
CA LEU A 5 -4.38 11.79 7.98
C LEU A 5 -5.68 11.19 7.46
N ASN A 6 -6.53 10.67 8.34
CA ASN A 6 -7.78 10.08 7.92
C ASN A 6 -8.76 11.13 7.38
N GLU A 7 -8.82 12.31 7.98
CA GLU A 7 -9.66 13.40 7.48
C GLU A 7 -9.14 13.94 6.14
N ALA A 8 -7.82 14.18 6.03
CA ALA A 8 -7.20 14.59 4.78
C ALA A 8 -7.37 13.54 3.69
N GLY A 9 -7.18 12.26 4.03
CA GLY A 9 -7.37 11.14 3.10
C GLY A 9 -8.81 10.99 2.63
N LYS A 10 -9.79 11.18 3.52
CA LYS A 10 -11.21 11.17 3.20
C LYS A 10 -11.59 12.29 2.23
N GLN A 11 -11.10 13.49 2.47
CA GLN A 11 -11.31 14.61 1.56
C GLN A 11 -10.73 14.30 0.19
N VAL A 12 -9.47 13.87 0.12
CA VAL A 12 -8.80 13.52 -1.14
C VAL A 12 -9.54 12.37 -1.85
N TYR A 13 -10.00 11.36 -1.13
CA TYR A 13 -10.80 10.27 -1.72
C TYR A 13 -12.06 10.80 -2.40
N SER A 14 -12.80 11.72 -1.76
CA SER A 14 -14.00 12.31 -2.34
C SER A 14 -13.68 13.14 -3.57
N GLU A 15 -12.67 14.01 -3.49
CA GLU A 15 -12.21 14.82 -4.62
C GLU A 15 -11.80 13.94 -5.81
N LYS A 16 -11.04 12.88 -5.57
CA LYS A 16 -10.59 11.97 -6.64
C LYS A 16 -11.73 11.21 -7.29
N LYS A 17 -12.76 10.85 -6.54
CA LYS A 17 -13.98 10.24 -7.14
C LYS A 17 -14.69 11.20 -8.08
N GLU A 18 -14.79 12.48 -7.73
CA GLU A 18 -15.37 13.51 -8.58
C GLU A 18 -14.52 13.77 -9.84
N GLU A 19 -13.19 13.62 -9.74
CA GLU A 19 -12.26 13.69 -10.86
C GLU A 19 -12.27 12.44 -11.77
N GLY A 20 -13.10 11.43 -11.49
CA GLY A 20 -13.25 10.24 -12.31
C GLY A 20 -12.33 9.07 -11.93
N TYR A 21 -11.64 9.16 -10.78
CA TYR A 21 -10.92 8.01 -10.23
C TYR A 21 -11.88 7.05 -9.55
N SER A 22 -11.56 5.77 -9.56
CA SER A 22 -12.29 4.75 -8.82
C SER A 22 -11.35 3.91 -7.96
N PHE A 23 -11.90 3.35 -6.88
CA PHE A 23 -11.16 2.55 -5.91
C PHE A 23 -11.96 1.28 -5.64
N VAL A 24 -11.31 0.14 -5.80
CA VAL A 24 -11.92 -1.17 -5.61
C VAL A 24 -11.27 -1.84 -4.41
N THR A 25 -12.07 -2.16 -3.40
CA THR A 25 -11.65 -3.06 -2.32
C THR A 25 -11.86 -4.48 -2.80
N VAL A 26 -10.80 -5.26 -2.80
CA VAL A 26 -10.75 -6.61 -3.35
C VAL A 26 -10.73 -7.60 -2.20
N GLU A 27 -11.69 -8.50 -2.17
CA GLU A 27 -11.72 -9.60 -1.22
C GLU A 27 -10.68 -10.67 -1.60
N LYS A 28 -10.31 -11.52 -0.63
CA LYS A 28 -9.25 -12.51 -0.79
C LYS A 28 -9.41 -13.37 -2.04
N GLU A 29 -10.62 -13.87 -2.26
CA GLU A 29 -10.94 -14.77 -3.38
C GLU A 29 -10.78 -14.10 -4.74
N GLU A 30 -10.98 -12.79 -4.79
CA GLU A 30 -10.89 -12.00 -6.02
C GLU A 30 -9.47 -11.47 -6.28
N ALA A 31 -8.58 -11.52 -5.28
CA ALA A 31 -7.24 -10.95 -5.38
C ALA A 31 -6.40 -11.56 -6.52
N PHE A 32 -6.71 -12.80 -6.90
CA PHE A 32 -6.06 -13.48 -8.03
C PHE A 32 -6.26 -12.75 -9.36
N ALA A 33 -7.42 -12.12 -9.55
CA ALA A 33 -7.74 -11.41 -10.77
C ALA A 33 -6.90 -10.11 -10.95
N TYR A 34 -6.32 -9.60 -9.86
CA TYR A 34 -5.57 -8.34 -9.86
C TYR A 34 -4.05 -8.51 -9.80
N VAL A 35 -3.54 -9.73 -9.87
CA VAL A 35 -2.09 -9.98 -9.74
C VAL A 35 -1.28 -9.27 -10.83
N LYS A 36 -1.82 -9.19 -12.05
CA LYS A 36 -1.15 -8.51 -13.17
C LYS A 36 -1.09 -7.00 -12.95
N GLU A 37 -2.18 -6.40 -12.52
CA GLU A 37 -2.25 -4.97 -12.19
C GLU A 37 -1.26 -4.62 -11.07
N VAL A 38 -1.23 -5.41 -10.01
CA VAL A 38 -0.29 -5.24 -8.88
C VAL A 38 1.15 -5.36 -9.36
N TYR A 39 1.46 -6.31 -10.25
CA TYR A 39 2.79 -6.46 -10.84
C TYR A 39 3.20 -5.24 -11.66
N GLU A 40 2.38 -4.80 -12.59
CA GLU A 40 2.67 -3.66 -13.47
C GLU A 40 2.84 -2.35 -12.69
N ILE A 41 1.99 -2.11 -11.69
CA ILE A 41 2.12 -0.96 -10.80
C ILE A 41 3.42 -1.05 -9.99
N SER A 42 3.74 -2.21 -9.43
CA SER A 42 4.97 -2.43 -8.65
C SER A 42 6.22 -2.19 -9.48
N LYS A 43 6.27 -2.77 -10.68
CA LYS A 43 7.36 -2.61 -11.62
C LYS A 43 7.60 -1.15 -11.99
N ASN A 44 6.54 -0.41 -12.30
CA ASN A 44 6.61 1.01 -12.61
C ASN A 44 7.06 1.82 -11.38
N ALA A 45 6.42 1.63 -10.23
CA ALA A 45 6.62 2.47 -9.05
C ALA A 45 7.99 2.27 -8.37
N PHE A 46 8.54 1.05 -8.43
CA PHE A 46 9.76 0.68 -7.71
C PHE A 46 11.01 0.54 -8.57
N SER A 47 10.92 0.75 -9.90
CA SER A 47 12.05 0.56 -10.82
C SER A 47 13.33 1.32 -10.43
N ASP A 48 13.23 2.44 -9.72
CA ASP A 48 14.37 3.25 -9.25
C ASP A 48 14.63 3.08 -7.75
N ALA A 49 13.95 2.12 -7.10
CA ALA A 49 14.13 1.91 -5.66
C ALA A 49 15.45 1.19 -5.38
N LEU A 50 16.08 1.55 -4.25
CA LEU A 50 17.28 0.87 -3.78
C LEU A 50 17.03 -0.63 -3.64
N LEU A 51 17.94 -1.45 -4.18
CA LEU A 51 17.86 -2.92 -4.20
C LEU A 51 16.66 -3.48 -4.97
N TYR A 52 15.99 -2.67 -5.80
CA TYR A 52 14.99 -3.22 -6.71
C TYR A 52 15.65 -4.14 -7.73
N SER A 53 15.06 -5.31 -7.92
CA SER A 53 15.41 -6.25 -8.97
C SER A 53 14.15 -6.62 -9.72
N ASP A 54 14.18 -6.41 -11.04
CA ASP A 54 13.05 -6.83 -11.89
C ASP A 54 12.98 -8.35 -11.93
N ILE A 55 11.81 -8.89 -11.62
CA ILE A 55 11.55 -10.33 -11.67
C ILE A 55 10.50 -10.63 -12.75
N PRO A 56 10.57 -11.78 -13.42
CA PRO A 56 9.53 -12.19 -14.37
C PRO A 56 8.15 -12.27 -13.72
N PHE A 57 7.12 -11.98 -14.52
CA PHE A 57 5.73 -12.01 -14.05
C PHE A 57 5.36 -13.34 -13.39
N GLU A 58 5.78 -14.46 -13.97
CA GLU A 58 5.48 -15.80 -13.47
C GLU A 58 6.07 -16.05 -12.06
N VAL A 59 7.23 -15.46 -11.78
CA VAL A 59 7.85 -15.52 -10.44
C VAL A 59 7.08 -14.65 -9.46
N PHE A 60 6.73 -13.43 -9.86
CA PHE A 60 5.93 -12.52 -9.05
C PHE A 60 4.56 -13.13 -8.72
N GLU A 61 3.86 -13.63 -9.74
CA GLU A 61 2.57 -14.28 -9.60
C GLU A 61 2.62 -15.42 -8.59
N LYS A 62 3.59 -16.31 -8.71
CA LYS A 62 3.75 -17.44 -7.79
C LYS A 62 3.96 -16.98 -6.34
N LEU A 63 4.79 -15.97 -6.13
CA LEU A 63 5.03 -15.40 -4.81
C LEU A 63 3.78 -14.73 -4.24
N TYR A 64 3.11 -13.91 -5.04
CA TYR A 64 1.88 -13.22 -4.66
C TYR A 64 0.77 -14.20 -4.28
N LEU A 65 0.54 -15.21 -5.12
CA LEU A 65 -0.49 -16.22 -4.91
C LEU A 65 -0.22 -17.08 -3.67
N SER A 66 1.04 -17.34 -3.31
CA SER A 66 1.36 -18.06 -2.07
C SER A 66 0.89 -17.30 -0.83
N TRP A 67 1.08 -15.98 -0.81
CA TRP A 67 0.60 -15.12 0.27
C TRP A 67 -0.93 -15.10 0.37
N VAL A 68 -1.59 -14.89 -0.76
CA VAL A 68 -3.07 -14.82 -0.82
C VAL A 68 -3.73 -16.10 -0.32
N LYS A 69 -3.13 -17.26 -0.57
CA LYS A 69 -3.68 -18.55 -0.12
C LYS A 69 -3.60 -18.76 1.38
N GLU A 70 -2.53 -18.29 2.00
CA GLU A 70 -2.20 -18.68 3.38
C GLU A 70 -2.73 -17.71 4.45
N ILE A 71 -2.91 -16.44 4.12
CA ILE A 71 -3.28 -15.40 5.10
C ILE A 71 -4.48 -14.60 4.62
N ASP A 72 -5.17 -14.00 5.58
CA ASP A 72 -6.19 -13.00 5.26
C ASP A 72 -5.52 -11.72 4.83
N ILE A 73 -5.86 -11.30 3.62
CA ILE A 73 -5.31 -10.12 3.00
C ILE A 73 -6.38 -9.04 2.82
N TYR A 74 -5.94 -7.83 2.59
CA TYR A 74 -6.70 -6.83 1.86
C TYR A 74 -5.88 -6.29 0.69
N LEU A 75 -6.57 -5.98 -0.38
CA LEU A 75 -6.05 -5.28 -1.52
C LEU A 75 -7.04 -4.17 -1.89
N ILE A 76 -6.57 -2.96 -2.06
CA ILE A 76 -7.36 -1.86 -2.61
C ILE A 76 -6.62 -1.37 -3.83
N VAL A 77 -7.31 -1.34 -4.97
CA VAL A 77 -6.74 -0.90 -6.25
C VAL A 77 -7.40 0.40 -6.69
N ALA A 78 -6.59 1.39 -7.03
CA ALA A 78 -7.03 2.66 -7.60
C ALA A 78 -6.96 2.60 -9.12
N PHE A 79 -7.98 3.14 -9.78
CA PHE A 79 -8.09 3.22 -11.22
C PHE A 79 -8.31 4.66 -11.69
N HIS A 80 -7.78 4.97 -12.86
CA HIS A 80 -8.17 6.13 -13.65
C HIS A 80 -8.73 5.64 -14.99
N GLY A 81 -10.04 5.78 -15.18
CA GLY A 81 -10.74 5.10 -16.25
C GLY A 81 -10.64 3.57 -16.10
N LYS A 82 -10.00 2.92 -17.08
CA LYS A 82 -9.76 1.46 -17.07
C LYS A 82 -8.35 1.08 -16.61
N GLU A 83 -7.49 2.05 -16.39
CA GLU A 83 -6.10 1.81 -16.01
C GLU A 83 -5.96 1.68 -14.49
N ALA A 84 -5.38 0.58 -14.03
CA ALA A 84 -4.95 0.44 -12.64
C ALA A 84 -3.67 1.26 -12.42
N ILE A 85 -3.72 2.21 -11.46
CA ILE A 85 -2.69 3.23 -11.27
C ILE A 85 -2.01 3.17 -9.92
N GLY A 86 -2.59 2.49 -8.95
CA GLY A 86 -2.03 2.37 -7.62
C GLY A 86 -2.74 1.29 -6.82
N TYR A 87 -2.09 0.83 -5.75
CA TYR A 87 -2.68 -0.13 -4.84
C TYR A 87 -2.12 0.02 -3.42
N VAL A 88 -2.86 -0.51 -2.46
CA VAL A 88 -2.37 -0.85 -1.13
C VAL A 88 -2.69 -2.31 -0.85
N PHE A 89 -1.70 -3.03 -0.36
CA PHE A 89 -1.78 -4.44 -0.01
C PHE A 89 -1.34 -4.65 1.44
N GLY A 90 -2.12 -5.41 2.18
CA GLY A 90 -1.80 -5.75 3.54
C GLY A 90 -2.42 -7.06 3.97
N TYR A 91 -2.13 -7.45 5.21
CA TYR A 91 -2.59 -8.71 5.78
C TYR A 91 -2.70 -8.67 7.29
N GLU A 92 -3.47 -9.59 7.83
CA GLU A 92 -3.65 -9.78 9.26
C GLU A 92 -2.38 -10.32 9.93
N ASN A 93 -1.98 -9.71 11.04
CA ASN A 93 -0.94 -10.26 11.89
C ASN A 93 -1.49 -11.41 12.74
N ARG A 94 -1.15 -12.66 12.39
CA ARG A 94 -1.62 -13.85 13.11
C ARG A 94 -1.14 -13.95 14.58
N TYR A 95 -0.14 -13.16 14.94
CA TYR A 95 0.48 -13.19 16.27
C TYR A 95 0.11 -11.99 17.15
N GLY A 96 -0.73 -11.10 16.64
CA GLY A 96 -1.14 -9.88 17.32
C GLY A 96 -2.54 -9.45 16.92
N LYS A 97 -2.99 -8.32 17.45
CA LYS A 97 -4.24 -7.67 17.07
C LYS A 97 -4.03 -6.54 16.06
N ASP A 98 -2.90 -6.61 15.35
CA ASP A 98 -2.49 -5.58 14.42
C ASP A 98 -2.80 -6.00 13.00
N PHE A 99 -2.98 -5.03 12.15
CA PHE A 99 -3.01 -5.22 10.72
C PHE A 99 -1.73 -4.67 10.08
N ILE A 100 -1.12 -5.42 9.16
CA ILE A 100 0.15 -5.03 8.54
C ILE A 100 -0.12 -4.49 7.14
N SER A 101 0.11 -3.20 6.93
CA SER A 101 0.18 -2.59 5.60
C SER A 101 1.54 -2.89 4.99
N LYS A 102 1.60 -3.93 4.14
CA LYS A 102 2.87 -4.46 3.62
C LYS A 102 3.44 -3.62 2.50
N THR A 103 2.62 -3.27 1.52
CA THR A 103 3.08 -2.60 0.30
C THR A 103 2.02 -1.64 -0.19
N SER A 104 2.46 -0.46 -0.57
CA SER A 104 1.64 0.52 -1.27
C SER A 104 2.45 1.12 -2.41
N ALA A 105 1.84 1.24 -3.56
CA ALA A 105 2.47 1.78 -4.74
C ALA A 105 1.48 2.61 -5.57
N VAL A 106 2.01 3.66 -6.21
CA VAL A 106 1.32 4.46 -7.20
C VAL A 106 2.27 4.65 -8.36
N LYS A 107 1.81 4.44 -9.59
CA LYS A 107 2.60 4.66 -10.80
C LYS A 107 3.22 6.06 -10.82
N LYS A 108 4.44 6.19 -11.30
CA LYS A 108 5.26 7.41 -11.25
C LYS A 108 4.52 8.65 -11.77
N GLU A 109 3.78 8.50 -12.86
CA GLU A 109 2.99 9.56 -13.50
C GLU A 109 1.81 10.06 -12.64
N TYR A 110 1.39 9.28 -11.64
CA TYR A 110 0.29 9.60 -10.73
C TYR A 110 0.73 9.94 -9.29
N GLN A 111 2.02 9.82 -8.95
CA GLN A 111 2.53 9.98 -7.56
C GLN A 111 2.24 11.35 -6.93
N LYS A 112 2.26 12.44 -7.71
CA LYS A 112 2.02 13.79 -7.19
C LYS A 112 0.54 14.16 -7.04
N GLN A 113 -0.36 13.24 -7.35
CA GLN A 113 -1.81 13.47 -7.39
C GLN A 113 -2.54 13.05 -6.11
N LYS A 114 -1.81 12.82 -5.02
CA LYS A 114 -2.34 12.44 -3.70
C LYS A 114 -3.13 11.11 -3.67
N ILE A 115 -3.07 10.29 -4.72
CA ILE A 115 -3.77 8.98 -4.79
C ILE A 115 -3.41 8.10 -3.58
N TYR A 116 -2.15 8.17 -3.15
CA TYR A 116 -1.66 7.44 -1.98
C TYR A 116 -2.46 7.74 -0.71
N LEU A 117 -2.83 9.01 -0.46
CA LEU A 117 -3.62 9.39 0.72
C LEU A 117 -5.04 8.78 0.69
N ALA A 118 -5.67 8.74 -0.47
CA ALA A 118 -6.96 8.08 -0.63
C ALA A 118 -6.87 6.56 -0.37
N LEU A 119 -5.82 5.92 -0.86
CA LEU A 119 -5.56 4.48 -0.61
C LEU A 119 -5.31 4.21 0.88
N LEU A 120 -4.53 5.03 1.56
CA LEU A 120 -4.29 4.89 3.01
C LEU A 120 -5.57 5.08 3.82
N TYR A 121 -6.37 6.08 3.48
CA TYR A 121 -7.67 6.30 4.11
C TYR A 121 -8.57 5.07 4.00
N LEU A 122 -8.73 4.54 2.79
CA LEU A 122 -9.54 3.34 2.55
C LEU A 122 -8.99 2.11 3.29
N GLY A 123 -7.67 1.95 3.34
CA GLY A 123 -7.01 0.90 4.11
C GLY A 123 -7.35 1.01 5.60
N SER A 124 -7.24 2.20 6.18
CA SER A 124 -7.55 2.42 7.59
C SER A 124 -9.03 2.18 7.92
N GLU A 125 -9.95 2.60 7.04
CA GLU A 125 -11.39 2.33 7.22
C GLU A 125 -11.72 0.84 7.15
N LEU A 126 -11.05 0.11 6.26
CA LEU A 126 -11.22 -1.35 6.14
C LEU A 126 -10.71 -2.06 7.40
N VAL A 127 -9.54 -1.67 7.90
CA VAL A 127 -8.92 -2.23 9.11
C VAL A 127 -9.83 -2.00 10.33
N LYS A 128 -10.37 -0.78 10.50
CA LYS A 128 -11.37 -0.47 11.54
C LYS A 128 -12.62 -1.33 11.40
N LYS A 129 -13.16 -1.48 10.18
CA LYS A 129 -14.34 -2.31 9.91
C LYS A 129 -14.14 -3.77 10.28
N LYS A 130 -12.90 -4.26 10.14
CA LYS A 130 -12.51 -5.63 10.54
C LYS A 130 -12.27 -5.77 12.06
N GLY A 131 -12.34 -4.67 12.83
CA GLY A 131 -12.20 -4.68 14.29
C GLY A 131 -10.77 -4.63 14.80
N TYR A 132 -9.82 -4.19 13.98
CA TYR A 132 -8.44 -3.95 14.40
C TYR A 132 -8.26 -2.51 14.87
N ASP A 133 -7.51 -2.34 15.96
CA ASP A 133 -7.23 -1.03 16.56
C ASP A 133 -5.94 -0.41 16.01
N THR A 134 -5.04 -1.23 15.48
CA THR A 134 -3.69 -0.82 15.06
C THR A 134 -3.38 -1.29 13.64
N MET A 135 -2.77 -0.40 12.87
CA MET A 135 -2.17 -0.75 11.58
C MET A 135 -0.67 -0.45 11.59
N LEU A 136 0.12 -1.48 11.33
CA LEU A 136 1.58 -1.38 11.22
C LEU A 136 1.97 -1.14 9.77
N TYR A 137 2.76 -0.11 9.53
CA TYR A 137 3.36 0.11 8.22
C TYR A 137 4.68 -0.63 8.11
N HIS A 138 4.79 -1.44 7.07
CA HIS A 138 6.01 -2.16 6.77
C HIS A 138 7.11 -1.19 6.31
N PHE A 139 8.33 -1.66 6.11
CA PHE A 139 9.50 -0.84 5.79
C PHE A 139 9.24 0.35 4.87
N GLN A 140 9.66 1.53 5.33
CA GLN A 140 9.55 2.79 4.60
C GLN A 140 10.94 3.41 4.47
N CYS A 141 11.19 4.07 3.34
CA CYS A 141 12.45 4.76 3.13
C CYS A 141 12.39 6.15 3.77
N GLU A 142 13.31 6.46 4.70
CA GLU A 142 13.39 7.77 5.38
C GLU A 142 13.54 8.96 4.43
N GLN A 143 14.04 8.75 3.22
CA GLN A 143 14.24 9.82 2.23
C GLN A 143 12.95 10.26 1.53
N LYS A 144 11.83 9.54 1.70
CA LYS A 144 10.55 9.93 1.11
C LYS A 144 9.85 10.97 1.97
N GLU A 145 9.83 12.22 1.53
CA GLU A 145 9.17 13.36 2.19
C GLU A 145 7.72 13.11 2.62
N THR A 146 7.03 12.19 1.95
CA THR A 146 5.63 11.86 2.24
C THR A 146 5.44 11.42 3.68
N PHE A 147 6.42 10.76 4.29
CA PHE A 147 6.35 10.26 5.65
C PHE A 147 6.87 11.25 6.68
N ARG A 148 7.85 12.09 6.36
CA ARG A 148 8.35 13.12 7.27
C ARG A 148 7.28 14.14 7.72
N ARG A 149 6.25 14.35 6.90
CA ARG A 149 5.14 15.26 7.23
C ARG A 149 4.14 14.66 8.23
N PHE A 150 4.26 13.37 8.52
CA PHE A 150 3.34 12.63 9.38
C PHE A 150 3.99 12.18 10.69
N ASP A 151 5.31 12.39 10.84
CA ASP A 151 6.07 11.99 12.03
C ASP A 151 5.73 12.80 13.30
N GLU A 152 5.13 13.98 13.16
CA GLU A 152 4.80 14.83 14.32
C GLU A 152 3.66 14.26 15.19
N ASP A 153 2.87 13.29 14.67
CA ASP A 153 1.72 12.71 15.36
C ASP A 153 1.80 11.18 15.56
N VAL A 154 2.91 10.56 15.21
CA VAL A 154 3.11 9.10 15.38
C VAL A 154 3.81 8.86 16.71
N GLU A 155 3.09 8.24 17.65
CA GLU A 155 3.70 7.75 18.90
C GLU A 155 4.90 6.86 18.63
N ASP A 156 5.94 6.98 19.46
CA ASP A 156 7.30 6.41 19.43
C ASP A 156 7.41 4.86 19.27
N ASN A 157 6.80 4.28 18.27
CA ASN A 157 6.93 2.84 17.92
C ASN A 157 7.72 2.60 16.64
N GLU A 158 8.58 3.52 16.25
CA GLU A 158 9.42 3.39 15.07
C GLU A 158 10.62 2.47 15.34
N LYS A 159 10.83 1.47 14.47
CA LYS A 159 12.06 0.68 14.42
C LYS A 159 12.86 1.07 13.21
N ARG A 160 14.10 1.52 13.40
CA ARG A 160 15.00 1.90 12.32
C ARG A 160 15.86 0.72 11.88
N TYR A 161 15.95 0.53 10.58
CA TYR A 161 16.76 -0.50 9.94
C TYR A 161 17.73 0.15 8.95
N ALA A 162 18.94 -0.37 8.86
CA ALA A 162 19.92 0.09 7.88
C ALA A 162 20.36 -1.07 6.97
N VAL A 163 20.53 -0.78 5.69
CA VAL A 163 21.13 -1.71 4.73
C VAL A 163 22.56 -1.28 4.51
N TYR A 164 23.52 -2.18 4.76
CA TYR A 164 24.93 -1.96 4.54
C TYR A 164 25.35 -2.69 3.27
N VAL A 165 26.02 -1.96 2.38
CA VAL A 165 26.65 -2.54 1.17
C VAL A 165 28.15 -2.59 1.42
N LYS A 166 28.77 -3.75 1.24
CA LYS A 166 30.21 -3.92 1.25
C LYS A 166 30.67 -4.20 -0.18
N GLU A 167 31.56 -3.38 -0.70
CA GLU A 167 32.30 -3.70 -1.93
C GLU A 167 33.27 -4.85 -1.63
N LEU A 168 33.23 -5.89 -2.47
CA LEU A 168 34.08 -7.09 -2.35
C LEU A 168 35.33 -6.92 -3.21
#